data_8d02dbeeb55c38df1e8891fd78ca28e4
#
_entry.id   8d02dbeeb55c38df1e8891fd78ca28e4
#
_cell.length_a   1.000
_cell.length_b   1.000
_cell.length_c   1.000
_cell.angle_alpha   90.00
_cell.angle_beta   90.00
_cell.angle_gamma   90.00
#
_symmetry.space_group_name_H-M   'P 1'
#
loop_
_entity.id
_entity.type
_entity.pdbx_description
1 polymer ?
#
loop_
_entity_poly.entity_id
_entity_poly.type
_entity_poly.pdbx_seq_one_letter_code
_entity_poly.pdbx_strand_id
1 'polypeptide(L)'
;MNAAQARPLAPGPGHRTVLLTFATVSWQKGSAAQVASLVGELRKLRSDLRFLLLSHCPELDRGPAHDLGIDVVDPGFSPDASRNRRSIGMLGKRLTFTARSLLHRTGAPCRATSREPTAQAYAGADFVLDLSGDSYRDPPGGFALAHHANLMAALAAGVPYALVSQSLGPFHPVNRPLARYLLRRAALVYVRENRTREILMQLGVERERMLQVPDVAFALPAASARPIWTGEDLDAARTPRPWVAVSMSDLALRLSEGTPRNRYVDEMARLAQHLRSRYRASVFLVPHEVNPPYYGTDDRTAADVLAEGLGRPAWMHSIRGDYGPSVLKGFIGECDAVVASRMHAAIAGLSSGVPTLLVSWSHKYQGLMEDIGLENCVWDQFAAGAGRLDELFDRLWERRNLVRERLRDYTARAGRQIAGMCARIAACIPGGSDLQSGSPASPRAEAG
;
A
#
# COMPACT_ATOMS: atom_id res chain seq x y z
N MET A 1 -15.68 -7.76 31.17
CA MET A 1 -16.25 -7.32 29.86
C MET A 1 -16.07 -8.47 28.90
N ASN A 2 -17.16 -8.95 28.32
CA ASN A 2 -17.28 -10.23 27.64
C ASN A 2 -16.29 -10.39 26.47
N ALA A 3 -15.53 -11.50 26.50
CA ALA A 3 -14.84 -12.03 25.36
C ALA A 3 -15.90 -12.38 24.28
N ALA A 4 -16.01 -11.54 23.26
CA ALA A 4 -16.79 -11.87 22.08
C ALA A 4 -16.20 -13.14 21.48
N GLN A 5 -16.97 -14.21 21.52
CA GLN A 5 -16.64 -15.53 20.99
C GLN A 5 -16.21 -15.36 19.52
N ALA A 6 -14.99 -15.76 19.21
CA ALA A 6 -14.50 -15.84 17.85
C ALA A 6 -15.48 -16.71 17.05
N ARG A 7 -16.13 -16.12 16.04
CA ARG A 7 -16.95 -16.87 15.08
C ARG A 7 -16.08 -17.94 14.42
N PRO A 8 -16.61 -19.13 14.16
CA PRO A 8 -15.86 -20.18 13.49
C PRO A 8 -15.39 -19.67 12.11
N LEU A 9 -14.10 -19.90 11.79
CA LEU A 9 -13.47 -19.54 10.51
C LEU A 9 -13.98 -20.37 9.32
N ALA A 10 -14.88 -21.33 9.54
CA ALA A 10 -15.46 -22.14 8.49
C ALA A 10 -16.40 -21.31 7.59
N PRO A 11 -16.24 -21.37 6.26
CA PRO A 11 -17.14 -20.68 5.34
C PRO A 11 -18.56 -21.21 5.50
N GLY A 12 -19.54 -20.30 5.53
CA GLY A 12 -20.94 -20.65 5.36
C GLY A 12 -21.16 -21.23 3.92
N PRO A 13 -22.14 -22.11 3.72
CA PRO A 13 -22.41 -22.66 2.40
C PRO A 13 -22.68 -21.54 1.40
N GLY A 14 -21.94 -21.54 0.29
CA GLY A 14 -22.09 -20.57 -0.82
C GLY A 14 -21.09 -19.41 -0.85
N HIS A 15 -20.26 -19.21 0.17
CA HIS A 15 -19.22 -18.16 0.14
C HIS A 15 -17.84 -18.70 -0.19
N ARG A 16 -17.03 -17.88 -0.89
CA ARG A 16 -15.61 -18.12 -1.16
C ARG A 16 -14.74 -17.24 -0.30
N THR A 17 -13.79 -17.84 0.38
CA THR A 17 -12.92 -17.15 1.33
C THR A 17 -11.62 -16.71 0.69
N VAL A 18 -11.35 -15.42 0.71
CA VAL A 18 -10.11 -14.80 0.22
C VAL A 18 -9.29 -14.36 1.43
N LEU A 19 -8.09 -14.91 1.57
CA LEU A 19 -7.16 -14.54 2.63
C LEU A 19 -6.23 -13.42 2.16
N LEU A 20 -6.29 -12.27 2.83
CA LEU A 20 -5.40 -11.13 2.62
C LEU A 20 -4.20 -11.24 3.57
N THR A 21 -3.00 -11.10 3.02
CA THR A 21 -1.75 -11.21 3.77
C THR A 21 -0.82 -10.03 3.53
N PHE A 22 0.06 -9.74 4.49
CA PHE A 22 1.00 -8.61 4.46
C PHE A 22 0.34 -7.24 4.30
N ALA A 23 -0.86 -7.10 4.83
CA ALA A 23 -1.62 -5.86 4.81
C ALA A 23 -2.03 -5.45 6.24
N THR A 24 -2.34 -4.18 6.38
CA THR A 24 -3.05 -3.59 7.52
C THR A 24 -4.12 -2.63 6.99
N VAL A 25 -5.19 -2.45 7.72
CA VAL A 25 -6.28 -1.53 7.36
C VAL A 25 -6.37 -0.33 8.31
N SER A 26 -5.43 -0.22 9.25
CA SER A 26 -5.42 0.81 10.29
C SER A 26 -4.30 1.85 10.10
N TRP A 27 -3.12 1.57 10.60
CA TRP A 27 -2.05 2.53 10.85
C TRP A 27 -1.23 2.93 9.60
N GLN A 28 -1.03 2.02 8.63
CA GLN A 28 -0.45 2.37 7.33
C GLN A 28 -1.56 2.71 6.33
N LYS A 29 -1.83 3.98 6.14
CA LYS A 29 -2.93 4.44 5.28
C LYS A 29 -2.79 4.00 3.82
N GLY A 30 -1.54 3.78 3.37
CA GLY A 30 -1.27 3.20 2.07
C GLY A 30 -1.72 1.76 1.92
N SER A 31 -1.37 0.90 2.87
CA SER A 31 -1.84 -0.49 2.90
C SER A 31 -3.36 -0.55 3.03
N ALA A 32 -3.93 0.27 3.91
CA ALA A 32 -5.38 0.39 4.07
C ALA A 32 -6.07 0.84 2.77
N ALA A 33 -5.47 1.75 2.01
CA ALA A 33 -5.97 2.19 0.70
C ALA A 33 -5.96 1.04 -0.31
N GLN A 34 -4.89 0.25 -0.35
CA GLN A 34 -4.79 -0.92 -1.25
C GLN A 34 -5.85 -1.96 -0.92
N VAL A 35 -6.03 -2.31 0.37
CA VAL A 35 -7.04 -3.28 0.81
C VAL A 35 -8.45 -2.78 0.48
N ALA A 36 -8.78 -1.53 0.84
CA ALA A 36 -10.10 -0.97 0.61
C ALA A 36 -10.46 -0.93 -0.89
N SER A 37 -9.50 -0.54 -1.74
CA SER A 37 -9.66 -0.52 -3.19
C SER A 37 -9.88 -1.92 -3.76
N LEU A 38 -9.00 -2.87 -3.41
CA LEU A 38 -9.06 -4.23 -3.93
C LEU A 38 -10.36 -4.95 -3.52
N VAL A 39 -10.70 -4.87 -2.24
CA VAL A 39 -11.93 -5.48 -1.71
C VAL A 39 -13.16 -4.84 -2.34
N GLY A 40 -13.18 -3.51 -2.48
CA GLY A 40 -14.27 -2.79 -3.13
C GLY A 40 -14.45 -3.21 -4.59
N GLU A 41 -13.36 -3.30 -5.38
CA GLU A 41 -13.43 -3.72 -6.77
C GLU A 41 -13.83 -5.21 -6.93
N LEU A 42 -13.29 -6.11 -6.10
CA LEU A 42 -13.64 -7.53 -6.15
C LEU A 42 -15.11 -7.77 -5.78
N ARG A 43 -15.68 -7.04 -4.82
CA ARG A 43 -17.09 -7.15 -4.44
C ARG A 43 -18.05 -6.70 -5.53
N LYS A 44 -17.67 -5.75 -6.37
CA LYS A 44 -18.47 -5.35 -7.55
C LYS A 44 -18.61 -6.51 -8.54
N LEU A 45 -17.62 -7.39 -8.58
CA LEU A 45 -17.56 -8.52 -9.51
C LEU A 45 -18.17 -9.79 -8.91
N ARG A 46 -18.02 -10.01 -7.59
CA ARG A 46 -18.41 -11.22 -6.87
C ARG A 46 -18.93 -10.92 -5.48
N SER A 47 -20.24 -11.03 -5.30
CA SER A 47 -20.91 -10.81 -4.01
C SER A 47 -20.75 -11.97 -3.01
N ASP A 48 -20.30 -13.15 -3.49
CA ASP A 48 -20.08 -14.35 -2.69
C ASP A 48 -18.70 -14.36 -1.98
N LEU A 49 -17.88 -13.32 -2.15
CA LEU A 49 -16.55 -13.25 -1.55
C LEU A 49 -16.61 -12.82 -0.09
N ARG A 50 -16.01 -13.63 0.77
CA ARG A 50 -15.68 -13.32 2.16
C ARG A 50 -14.18 -13.04 2.26
N PHE A 51 -13.82 -11.96 2.92
CA PHE A 51 -12.42 -11.56 3.10
C PHE A 51 -11.96 -11.80 4.54
N LEU A 52 -10.80 -12.43 4.68
CA LEU A 52 -10.07 -12.59 5.94
C LEU A 52 -8.76 -11.81 5.86
N LEU A 53 -8.46 -11.00 6.85
CA LEU A 53 -7.17 -10.33 6.99
C LEU A 53 -6.32 -11.06 8.04
N LEU A 54 -5.20 -11.64 7.63
CA LEU A 54 -4.20 -12.18 8.55
C LEU A 54 -3.37 -11.04 9.11
N SER A 55 -3.82 -10.47 10.21
CA SER A 55 -3.25 -9.25 10.79
C SER A 55 -2.07 -9.53 11.71
N HIS A 56 -1.05 -8.63 11.65
CA HIS A 56 0.01 -8.56 12.66
C HIS A 56 -0.40 -7.73 13.89
N CYS A 57 -1.47 -6.96 13.77
CA CYS A 57 -1.94 -5.99 14.76
C CYS A 57 -3.46 -6.01 14.86
N PRO A 58 -4.05 -7.17 15.25
CA PRO A 58 -5.49 -7.36 15.20
C PRO A 58 -6.24 -6.36 16.09
N GLU A 59 -5.64 -5.89 17.17
CA GLU A 59 -6.23 -4.88 18.05
C GLU A 59 -6.43 -3.52 17.37
N LEU A 60 -5.60 -3.18 16.38
CA LEU A 60 -5.72 -1.94 15.59
C LEU A 60 -6.60 -2.14 14.36
N ASP A 61 -6.53 -3.34 13.74
CA ASP A 61 -7.19 -3.60 12.47
C ASP A 61 -8.67 -3.96 12.61
N ARG A 62 -9.16 -4.46 13.77
CA ARG A 62 -10.55 -4.95 13.93
C ARG A 62 -11.61 -3.90 13.60
N GLY A 63 -11.47 -2.68 14.10
CA GLY A 63 -12.43 -1.60 13.82
C GLY A 63 -12.49 -1.26 12.33
N PRO A 64 -11.37 -0.78 11.73
CA PRO A 64 -11.35 -0.45 10.30
C PRO A 64 -11.68 -1.64 9.37
N ALA A 65 -11.31 -2.87 9.74
CA ALA A 65 -11.67 -4.06 8.98
C ALA A 65 -13.18 -4.34 9.02
N HIS A 66 -13.80 -4.16 10.18
CA HIS A 66 -15.25 -4.30 10.33
C HIS A 66 -16.00 -3.32 9.41
N ASP A 67 -15.56 -2.07 9.34
CA ASP A 67 -16.15 -1.05 8.47
C ASP A 67 -16.02 -1.42 6.97
N LEU A 68 -14.98 -2.16 6.64
CA LEU A 68 -14.77 -2.72 5.29
C LEU A 68 -15.45 -4.09 5.11
N GLY A 69 -16.12 -4.65 6.13
CA GLY A 69 -16.72 -5.99 6.09
C GLY A 69 -15.69 -7.10 5.95
N ILE A 70 -14.51 -6.95 6.54
CA ILE A 70 -13.41 -7.91 6.51
C ILE A 70 -13.28 -8.52 7.91
N ASP A 71 -13.20 -9.84 7.99
CA ASP A 71 -12.93 -10.53 9.25
C ASP A 71 -11.42 -10.54 9.54
N VAL A 72 -11.04 -10.26 10.78
CA VAL A 72 -9.62 -10.25 11.19
C VAL A 72 -9.25 -11.57 11.84
N VAL A 73 -8.24 -12.23 11.30
CA VAL A 73 -7.60 -13.40 11.91
C VAL A 73 -6.57 -12.91 12.92
N ASP A 74 -6.81 -13.26 14.19
CA ASP A 74 -5.91 -12.96 15.30
C ASP A 74 -4.96 -14.13 15.53
N PRO A 75 -3.65 -13.95 15.25
CA PRO A 75 -2.66 -15.02 15.47
C PRO A 75 -2.35 -15.25 16.97
N GLY A 76 -2.96 -14.52 17.88
CA GLY A 76 -2.77 -14.69 19.32
C GLY A 76 -1.44 -14.13 19.84
N PHE A 77 -1.03 -12.97 19.35
CA PHE A 77 0.12 -12.23 19.90
C PHE A 77 -0.31 -11.35 21.07
N SER A 78 0.62 -11.15 22.03
CA SER A 78 0.40 -10.17 23.09
C SER A 78 0.24 -8.77 22.49
N PRO A 79 -0.73 -7.96 22.95
CA PRO A 79 -0.88 -6.57 22.54
C PRO A 79 0.38 -5.73 22.74
N ASP A 80 1.16 -6.01 23.79
CA ASP A 80 2.40 -5.31 24.11
C ASP A 80 3.64 -5.81 23.33
N ALA A 81 3.48 -6.87 22.52
CA ALA A 81 4.58 -7.39 21.72
C ALA A 81 4.99 -6.36 20.65
N SER A 82 6.29 -6.06 20.58
CA SER A 82 6.82 -5.19 19.53
C SER A 82 6.54 -5.75 18.13
N ARG A 83 6.49 -4.87 17.12
CA ARG A 83 6.30 -5.24 15.71
C ARG A 83 7.25 -6.35 15.26
N ASN A 84 8.53 -6.28 15.66
CA ASN A 84 9.52 -7.29 15.30
C ASN A 84 9.21 -8.66 15.90
N ARG A 85 8.79 -8.73 17.18
CA ARG A 85 8.39 -10.00 17.82
C ARG A 85 7.19 -10.62 17.14
N ARG A 86 6.18 -9.83 16.76
CA ARG A 86 5.00 -10.30 16.02
C ARG A 86 5.37 -10.83 14.64
N SER A 87 6.26 -10.13 13.93
CA SER A 87 6.75 -10.56 12.61
C SER A 87 7.50 -11.89 12.68
N ILE A 88 8.37 -12.08 13.68
CA ILE A 88 9.08 -13.34 13.92
C ILE A 88 8.08 -14.44 14.31
N GLY A 89 7.14 -14.15 15.19
CA GLY A 89 6.09 -15.09 15.59
C GLY A 89 5.24 -15.54 14.41
N MET A 90 4.85 -14.61 13.53
CA MET A 90 4.10 -14.92 12.31
C MET A 90 4.90 -15.77 11.34
N LEU A 91 6.20 -15.50 11.18
CA LEU A 91 7.10 -16.34 10.39
C LEU A 91 7.11 -17.77 10.93
N GLY A 92 7.30 -17.95 12.25
CA GLY A 92 7.29 -19.25 12.90
C GLY A 92 5.98 -20.01 12.68
N LYS A 93 4.83 -19.37 12.81
CA LYS A 93 3.52 -19.98 12.57
C LYS A 93 3.34 -20.45 11.13
N ARG A 94 3.75 -19.63 10.15
CA ARG A 94 3.72 -20.00 8.71
C ARG A 94 4.63 -21.18 8.41
N LEU A 95 5.86 -21.17 8.91
CA LEU A 95 6.81 -22.27 8.71
C LEU A 95 6.33 -23.57 9.35
N THR A 96 5.81 -23.51 10.57
CA THR A 96 5.23 -24.68 11.27
C THR A 96 4.04 -25.25 10.51
N PHE A 97 3.15 -24.40 10.02
CA PHE A 97 2.01 -24.84 9.22
C PHE A 97 2.47 -25.48 7.90
N THR A 98 3.43 -24.86 7.18
CA THR A 98 4.00 -25.40 5.95
C THR A 98 4.61 -26.79 6.18
N ALA A 99 5.43 -26.95 7.21
CA ALA A 99 6.06 -28.23 7.52
C ALA A 99 5.00 -29.31 7.83
N ARG A 100 4.00 -29.01 8.64
CA ARG A 100 2.91 -29.94 8.96
C ARG A 100 2.10 -30.33 7.73
N SER A 101 1.77 -29.36 6.86
CA SER A 101 0.99 -29.61 5.63
C SER A 101 1.76 -30.50 4.64
N LEU A 102 3.09 -30.29 4.53
CA LEU A 102 3.94 -31.16 3.69
C LEU A 102 4.03 -32.58 4.24
N LEU A 103 4.20 -32.75 5.56
CA LEU A 103 4.21 -34.06 6.20
C LEU A 103 2.88 -34.80 5.99
N HIS A 104 1.75 -34.11 6.08
CA HIS A 104 0.44 -34.70 5.82
C HIS A 104 0.32 -35.26 4.37
N ARG A 105 0.87 -34.57 3.40
CA ARG A 105 0.89 -35.03 1.99
C ARG A 105 1.74 -36.28 1.77
N THR A 106 2.72 -36.55 2.63
CA THR A 106 3.54 -37.78 2.57
C THR A 106 2.90 -38.97 3.29
N GLY A 107 1.64 -38.86 3.74
CA GLY A 107 0.92 -39.94 4.42
C GLY A 107 1.23 -40.07 5.92
N ALA A 108 2.05 -39.18 6.48
CA ALA A 108 2.28 -39.16 7.91
C ALA A 108 0.99 -38.77 8.67
N PRO A 109 0.65 -39.46 9.81
CA PRO A 109 -0.52 -39.12 10.58
C PRO A 109 -0.36 -37.75 11.21
N CYS A 110 -0.85 -36.73 10.54
CA CYS A 110 -0.97 -35.40 11.10
C CYS A 110 -2.38 -35.20 11.60
N ARG A 111 -2.55 -34.95 12.89
CA ARG A 111 -3.84 -34.47 13.41
C ARG A 111 -4.16 -33.16 12.70
N ALA A 112 -4.96 -33.25 11.63
CA ALA A 112 -5.32 -32.16 10.71
C ALA A 112 -6.12 -31.01 11.33
N THR A 113 -6.33 -31.05 12.66
CA THR A 113 -7.05 -30.05 13.43
C THR A 113 -6.10 -29.20 14.25
N SER A 114 -5.21 -28.46 13.58
CA SER A 114 -4.55 -27.36 14.29
C SER A 114 -5.63 -26.36 14.70
N ARG A 115 -5.78 -26.11 16.00
CA ARG A 115 -6.65 -25.03 16.51
C ARG A 115 -5.99 -23.65 16.36
N GLU A 116 -4.83 -23.61 15.76
CA GLU A 116 -4.05 -22.38 15.57
C GLU A 116 -4.70 -21.53 14.47
N PRO A 117 -5.07 -20.26 14.76
CA PRO A 117 -5.86 -19.43 13.82
C PRO A 117 -5.19 -19.20 12.47
N THR A 118 -3.85 -19.01 12.43
CA THR A 118 -3.12 -18.85 11.16
C THR A 118 -3.24 -20.08 10.28
N ALA A 119 -3.11 -21.29 10.87
CA ALA A 119 -3.25 -22.54 10.15
C ALA A 119 -4.68 -22.73 9.60
N GLN A 120 -5.69 -22.38 10.39
CA GLN A 120 -7.09 -22.43 9.98
C GLN A 120 -7.37 -21.45 8.83
N ALA A 121 -6.76 -20.24 8.87
CA ALA A 121 -6.94 -19.26 7.83
C ALA A 121 -6.43 -19.74 6.46
N TYR A 122 -5.22 -20.35 6.40
CA TYR A 122 -4.71 -20.93 5.15
C TYR A 122 -5.51 -22.16 4.70
N ALA A 123 -5.87 -23.05 5.63
CA ALA A 123 -6.61 -24.28 5.30
C ALA A 123 -8.05 -24.01 4.84
N GLY A 124 -8.65 -22.92 5.33
CA GLY A 124 -10.03 -22.52 4.99
C GLY A 124 -10.12 -21.49 3.86
N ALA A 125 -9.00 -21.05 3.28
CA ALA A 125 -9.01 -20.10 2.18
C ALA A 125 -9.21 -20.81 0.82
N ASP A 126 -10.00 -20.20 -0.04
CA ASP A 126 -10.13 -20.59 -1.47
C ASP A 126 -9.06 -19.89 -2.33
N PHE A 127 -8.55 -18.72 -1.89
CA PHE A 127 -7.53 -17.95 -2.58
C PHE A 127 -6.73 -17.08 -1.60
N VAL A 128 -5.44 -16.86 -1.86
CA VAL A 128 -4.59 -15.97 -1.06
C VAL A 128 -4.15 -14.78 -1.92
N LEU A 129 -4.36 -13.56 -1.40
CA LEU A 129 -3.88 -12.32 -1.99
C LEU A 129 -2.78 -11.73 -1.13
N ASP A 130 -1.58 -11.65 -1.68
CA ASP A 130 -0.44 -11.01 -1.05
C ASP A 130 -0.41 -9.52 -1.43
N LEU A 131 -0.43 -8.65 -0.43
CA LEU A 131 -0.49 -7.20 -0.53
C LEU A 131 0.77 -6.55 0.07
N SER A 132 1.92 -7.19 -0.07
CA SER A 132 3.20 -6.74 0.53
C SER A 132 3.66 -5.33 0.09
N GLY A 133 3.09 -4.78 -0.96
CA GLY A 133 3.46 -3.47 -1.48
C GLY A 133 4.88 -3.44 -2.05
N ASP A 134 5.89 -3.11 -1.24
CA ASP A 134 7.31 -3.09 -1.64
C ASP A 134 8.20 -3.89 -0.68
N SER A 135 7.62 -4.66 0.21
CA SER A 135 8.35 -5.37 1.25
C SER A 135 8.86 -6.76 0.83
N TYR A 136 8.36 -7.33 -0.29
CA TYR A 136 8.85 -8.61 -0.79
C TYR A 136 10.16 -8.44 -1.58
N ARG A 137 11.20 -8.15 -0.85
CA ARG A 137 12.59 -8.00 -1.29
C ARG A 137 13.53 -8.40 -0.16
N ASP A 138 14.76 -8.75 -0.47
CA ASP A 138 15.75 -8.95 0.58
C ASP A 138 16.19 -7.58 1.14
N PRO A 139 16.05 -7.38 2.45
CA PRO A 139 16.57 -6.18 3.10
C PRO A 139 18.10 -6.24 3.16
N PRO A 140 18.80 -5.09 3.31
CA PRO A 140 20.24 -5.07 3.53
C PRO A 140 20.64 -6.00 4.70
N GLY A 141 21.49 -6.97 4.43
CA GLY A 141 21.97 -7.95 5.42
C GLY A 141 20.96 -9.02 5.86
N GLY A 142 19.84 -9.19 5.13
CA GLY A 142 18.80 -10.16 5.49
C GLY A 142 18.13 -10.80 4.29
N PHE A 143 17.08 -11.57 4.56
CA PHE A 143 16.29 -12.30 3.57
C PHE A 143 14.80 -12.08 3.73
N ALA A 144 14.04 -12.17 2.64
CA ALA A 144 12.58 -12.07 2.60
C ALA A 144 11.85 -13.29 3.18
N LEU A 145 12.33 -13.84 4.29
CA LEU A 145 11.87 -15.13 4.86
C LEU A 145 10.37 -15.12 5.17
N ALA A 146 9.84 -14.02 5.67
CA ALA A 146 8.42 -13.93 6.02
C ALA A 146 7.51 -14.01 4.78
N HIS A 147 7.93 -13.43 3.66
CA HIS A 147 7.20 -13.49 2.39
C HIS A 147 7.32 -14.89 1.75
N HIS A 148 8.51 -15.49 1.78
CA HIS A 148 8.67 -16.87 1.34
C HIS A 148 7.80 -17.82 2.16
N ALA A 149 7.79 -17.70 3.49
CA ALA A 149 6.96 -18.53 4.35
C ALA A 149 5.46 -18.34 4.11
N ASN A 150 5.02 -17.12 3.75
CA ASN A 150 3.64 -16.83 3.36
C ASN A 150 3.22 -17.62 2.11
N LEU A 151 4.00 -17.49 1.04
CA LEU A 151 3.71 -18.15 -0.23
C LEU A 151 3.88 -19.67 -0.13
N MET A 152 4.85 -20.14 0.66
CA MET A 152 5.02 -21.56 0.97
C MET A 152 3.83 -22.13 1.74
N ALA A 153 3.25 -21.37 2.69
CA ALA A 153 2.09 -21.79 3.43
C ALA A 153 0.87 -21.95 2.51
N ALA A 154 0.62 -20.99 1.61
CA ALA A 154 -0.44 -21.10 0.61
C ALA A 154 -0.24 -22.32 -0.29
N LEU A 155 0.99 -22.51 -0.80
CA LEU A 155 1.34 -23.65 -1.66
C LEU A 155 1.19 -25.00 -0.94
N ALA A 156 1.62 -25.08 0.32
CA ALA A 156 1.51 -26.29 1.15
C ALA A 156 0.03 -26.63 1.45
N ALA A 157 -0.80 -25.62 1.64
CA ALA A 157 -2.26 -25.79 1.79
C ALA A 157 -2.95 -26.20 0.47
N GLY A 158 -2.26 -26.07 -0.66
CA GLY A 158 -2.88 -26.30 -1.99
C GLY A 158 -3.78 -25.17 -2.45
N VAL A 159 -3.64 -24.00 -1.83
CA VAL A 159 -4.45 -22.81 -2.12
C VAL A 159 -3.73 -21.95 -3.18
N PRO A 160 -4.39 -21.57 -4.28
CA PRO A 160 -3.82 -20.66 -5.25
C PRO A 160 -3.60 -19.27 -4.63
N TYR A 161 -2.56 -18.57 -5.11
CA TYR A 161 -2.24 -17.25 -4.62
C TYR A 161 -1.83 -16.30 -5.75
N ALA A 162 -2.05 -15.01 -5.51
CA ALA A 162 -1.60 -13.94 -6.39
C ALA A 162 -0.89 -12.85 -5.61
N LEU A 163 0.08 -12.19 -6.28
CA LEU A 163 0.75 -10.99 -5.81
C LEU A 163 0.11 -9.79 -6.48
N VAL A 164 -0.38 -8.84 -5.69
CA VAL A 164 -1.22 -7.74 -6.17
C VAL A 164 -0.42 -6.44 -6.21
N SER A 165 -0.14 -5.95 -7.42
CA SER A 165 0.36 -4.59 -7.67
C SER A 165 1.58 -4.20 -6.82
N GLN A 166 2.65 -5.00 -6.89
CA GLN A 166 3.80 -4.91 -5.99
C GLN A 166 5.08 -4.48 -6.69
N SER A 167 5.98 -3.87 -5.91
CA SER A 167 7.41 -3.75 -6.22
C SER A 167 8.14 -4.93 -5.59
N LEU A 168 8.78 -5.78 -6.41
CA LEU A 168 9.40 -7.03 -5.96
C LEU A 168 10.91 -7.00 -6.16
N GLY A 169 11.63 -7.60 -5.22
CA GLY A 169 13.09 -7.67 -5.26
C GLY A 169 13.82 -6.33 -5.06
N PRO A 170 15.14 -6.29 -5.19
CA PRO A 170 16.03 -7.41 -5.60
C PRO A 170 16.11 -8.53 -4.57
N PHE A 171 16.54 -9.71 -5.04
CA PHE A 171 16.78 -10.87 -4.20
C PHE A 171 18.27 -11.23 -4.19
N HIS A 172 18.81 -11.56 -3.02
CA HIS A 172 20.17 -12.07 -2.86
C HIS A 172 20.37 -13.38 -3.64
N PRO A 173 21.54 -13.65 -4.26
CA PRO A 173 21.76 -14.85 -5.06
C PRO A 173 21.31 -16.15 -4.41
N VAL A 174 21.57 -16.33 -3.11
CA VAL A 174 21.15 -17.52 -2.34
C VAL A 174 19.63 -17.68 -2.29
N ASN A 175 18.89 -16.58 -2.33
CA ASN A 175 17.43 -16.55 -2.18
C ASN A 175 16.67 -16.60 -3.52
N ARG A 176 17.37 -16.31 -4.62
CA ARG A 176 16.79 -16.30 -5.98
C ARG A 176 16.10 -17.61 -6.37
N PRO A 177 16.68 -18.82 -6.10
CA PRO A 177 16.02 -20.06 -6.49
C PRO A 177 14.66 -20.25 -5.83
N LEU A 178 14.55 -19.92 -4.53
CA LEU A 178 13.28 -20.01 -3.79
C LEU A 178 12.29 -18.96 -4.25
N ALA A 179 12.70 -17.70 -4.42
CA ALA A 179 11.87 -16.63 -4.94
C ALA A 179 11.34 -17.01 -6.34
N ARG A 180 12.21 -17.46 -7.25
CA ARG A 180 11.81 -17.95 -8.59
C ARG A 180 10.80 -19.08 -8.51
N TYR A 181 11.05 -20.08 -7.67
CA TYR A 181 10.18 -21.23 -7.50
C TYR A 181 8.76 -20.80 -7.06
N LEU A 182 8.65 -19.88 -6.09
CA LEU A 182 7.39 -19.40 -5.58
C LEU A 182 6.68 -18.48 -6.59
N LEU A 183 7.37 -17.53 -7.19
CA LEU A 183 6.79 -16.62 -8.17
C LEU A 183 6.27 -17.32 -9.42
N ARG A 184 6.94 -18.38 -9.88
CA ARG A 184 6.44 -19.21 -11.01
C ARG A 184 5.23 -20.06 -10.68
N ARG A 185 4.88 -20.24 -9.41
CA ARG A 185 3.70 -20.97 -8.95
C ARG A 185 2.54 -20.08 -8.56
N ALA A 186 2.74 -18.78 -8.52
CA ALA A 186 1.66 -17.85 -8.35
C ALA A 186 0.66 -17.97 -9.51
N ALA A 187 -0.62 -17.93 -9.22
CA ALA A 187 -1.66 -17.89 -10.25
C ALA A 187 -1.52 -16.61 -11.09
N LEU A 188 -1.23 -15.46 -10.44
CA LEU A 188 -1.04 -14.16 -11.06
C LEU A 188 0.05 -13.38 -10.32
N VAL A 189 0.88 -12.65 -11.09
CA VAL A 189 1.88 -11.71 -10.56
C VAL A 189 1.65 -10.36 -11.20
N TYR A 190 1.20 -9.41 -10.41
CA TYR A 190 1.01 -8.02 -10.84
C TYR A 190 2.12 -7.14 -10.28
N VAL A 191 2.83 -6.48 -11.17
CA VAL A 191 3.95 -5.57 -10.87
C VAL A 191 3.56 -4.13 -11.12
N ARG A 192 4.06 -3.20 -10.30
CA ARG A 192 3.69 -1.78 -10.41
C ARG A 192 4.51 -1.02 -11.44
N GLU A 193 5.80 -1.34 -11.57
CA GLU A 193 6.75 -0.60 -12.40
C GLU A 193 7.66 -1.51 -13.22
N ASN A 194 8.21 -0.96 -14.31
CA ASN A 194 9.09 -1.68 -15.24
C ASN A 194 10.32 -2.30 -14.57
N ARG A 195 10.92 -1.60 -13.59
CA ARG A 195 12.10 -2.12 -12.88
C ARG A 195 11.84 -3.45 -12.17
N THR A 196 10.69 -3.61 -11.51
CA THR A 196 10.28 -4.89 -10.92
C THR A 196 10.17 -5.97 -11.99
N ARG A 197 9.56 -5.65 -13.13
CA ARG A 197 9.43 -6.57 -14.25
C ARG A 197 10.77 -7.06 -14.76
N GLU A 198 11.75 -6.17 -14.92
CA GLU A 198 13.12 -6.50 -15.32
C GLU A 198 13.79 -7.44 -14.30
N ILE A 199 13.68 -7.15 -13.01
CA ILE A 199 14.21 -8.00 -11.94
C ILE A 199 13.61 -9.41 -12.01
N LEU A 200 12.31 -9.53 -12.23
CA LEU A 200 11.63 -10.83 -12.31
C LEU A 200 11.97 -11.59 -13.60
N MET A 201 12.17 -10.90 -14.73
CA MET A 201 12.67 -11.52 -15.96
C MET A 201 14.08 -12.08 -15.76
N GLN A 202 14.98 -11.33 -15.12
CA GLN A 202 16.32 -11.81 -14.75
C GLN A 202 16.27 -13.00 -13.79
N LEU A 203 15.23 -13.07 -12.96
CA LEU A 203 14.96 -14.20 -12.07
C LEU A 203 14.41 -15.43 -12.84
N GLY A 204 14.03 -15.26 -14.11
CA GLY A 204 13.48 -16.30 -14.97
C GLY A 204 11.97 -16.53 -14.73
N VAL A 205 11.24 -15.54 -14.30
CA VAL A 205 9.77 -15.51 -14.36
C VAL A 205 9.34 -15.13 -15.78
N GLU A 206 8.44 -15.88 -16.35
CA GLU A 206 7.96 -15.68 -17.73
C GLU A 206 7.21 -14.35 -17.87
N ARG A 207 7.46 -13.62 -18.95
CA ARG A 207 6.88 -12.29 -19.18
C ARG A 207 5.36 -12.31 -19.20
N GLU A 208 4.78 -13.37 -19.73
CA GLU A 208 3.34 -13.58 -19.88
C GLU A 208 2.61 -13.74 -18.53
N ARG A 209 3.35 -14.14 -17.49
CA ARG A 209 2.85 -14.25 -16.11
C ARG A 209 2.85 -12.95 -15.36
N MET A 210 3.62 -11.96 -15.84
CA MET A 210 3.79 -10.66 -15.20
C MET A 210 2.97 -9.61 -15.94
N LEU A 211 1.96 -9.10 -15.27
CA LEU A 211 1.14 -8.01 -15.81
C LEU A 211 1.47 -6.73 -15.04
N GLN A 212 1.83 -5.69 -15.79
CA GLN A 212 2.05 -4.38 -15.18
C GLN A 212 0.72 -3.67 -14.99
N VAL A 213 0.45 -3.29 -13.73
CA VAL A 213 -0.77 -2.60 -13.32
C VAL A 213 -0.39 -1.56 -12.27
N PRO A 214 -0.86 -0.32 -12.38
CA PRO A 214 -0.64 0.70 -11.35
C PRO A 214 -1.01 0.22 -9.96
N ASP A 215 -0.52 0.90 -8.93
CA ASP A 215 -0.91 0.60 -7.56
C ASP A 215 -2.43 0.62 -7.41
N VAL A 216 -2.99 -0.42 -6.80
CA VAL A 216 -4.44 -0.57 -6.67
C VAL A 216 -5.09 0.58 -5.89
N ALA A 217 -4.32 1.30 -5.06
CA ALA A 217 -4.78 2.48 -4.35
C ALA A 217 -5.21 3.65 -5.28
N PHE A 218 -4.82 3.64 -6.56
CA PHE A 218 -5.37 4.59 -7.56
C PHE A 218 -6.89 4.47 -7.69
N ALA A 219 -7.46 3.28 -7.50
CA ALA A 219 -8.90 3.03 -7.58
C ALA A 219 -9.65 3.35 -6.28
N LEU A 220 -8.97 3.77 -5.19
CA LEU A 220 -9.64 4.13 -3.95
C LEU A 220 -10.62 5.28 -4.20
N PRO A 221 -11.91 5.14 -3.86
CA PRO A 221 -12.84 6.26 -3.91
C PRO A 221 -12.50 7.30 -2.83
N ALA A 222 -12.54 8.58 -3.19
CA ALA A 222 -12.44 9.67 -2.23
C ALA A 222 -13.75 9.76 -1.42
N ALA A 223 -13.62 9.93 -0.10
CA ALA A 223 -14.73 10.26 0.78
C ALA A 223 -14.73 11.76 1.11
N SER A 224 -15.80 12.26 1.73
CA SER A 224 -15.87 13.64 2.20
C SER A 224 -14.72 13.97 3.16
N ALA A 225 -14.08 15.11 2.98
CA ALA A 225 -13.08 15.64 3.89
C ALA A 225 -13.66 16.26 5.18
N ARG A 226 -14.99 16.35 5.30
CA ARG A 226 -15.67 16.96 6.46
C ARG A 226 -15.15 16.47 7.82
N PRO A 227 -14.85 15.16 8.03
CA PRO A 227 -14.30 14.70 9.30
C PRO A 227 -12.98 15.36 9.69
N ILE A 228 -12.13 15.72 8.71
CA ILE A 228 -10.88 16.44 8.98
C ILE A 228 -11.18 17.89 9.34
N TRP A 229 -11.99 18.58 8.54
CA TRP A 229 -12.34 19.98 8.81
C TRP A 229 -12.93 20.17 10.21
N THR A 230 -13.85 19.29 10.61
CA THR A 230 -14.50 19.38 11.94
C THR A 230 -13.65 18.80 13.08
N GLY A 231 -12.90 17.74 12.84
CA GLY A 231 -12.09 17.07 13.87
C GLY A 231 -10.82 17.81 14.22
N GLU A 232 -10.29 18.62 13.30
CA GLU A 232 -9.10 19.47 13.53
C GLU A 232 -9.48 20.93 13.82
N ASP A 233 -10.75 21.24 14.03
CA ASP A 233 -11.27 22.59 14.25
C ASP A 233 -10.82 23.59 13.17
N LEU A 234 -10.85 23.16 11.92
CA LEU A 234 -10.46 23.93 10.75
C LEU A 234 -11.70 24.50 10.03
N ASP A 235 -11.58 25.71 9.51
CA ASP A 235 -12.62 26.34 8.70
C ASP A 235 -12.14 26.58 7.27
N ALA A 236 -12.64 25.78 6.35
CA ALA A 236 -12.29 25.88 4.93
C ALA A 236 -12.63 27.27 4.34
N ALA A 237 -13.70 27.93 4.80
CA ALA A 237 -14.11 29.24 4.30
C ALA A 237 -13.19 30.37 4.78
N ARG A 238 -12.51 30.17 5.93
CA ARG A 238 -11.59 31.14 6.51
C ARG A 238 -10.13 30.86 6.21
N THR A 239 -9.81 29.68 5.68
CA THR A 239 -8.43 29.30 5.36
C THR A 239 -8.06 29.77 3.95
N PRO A 240 -7.07 30.68 3.80
CA PRO A 240 -6.70 31.22 2.50
C PRO A 240 -6.14 30.17 1.55
N ARG A 241 -6.52 30.26 0.26
CA ARG A 241 -5.91 29.47 -0.82
C ARG A 241 -4.67 30.17 -1.39
N PRO A 242 -3.73 29.46 -2.06
CA PRO A 242 -3.85 28.02 -2.36
C PRO A 242 -3.58 27.13 -1.14
N TRP A 243 -4.16 25.95 -1.14
CA TRP A 243 -3.94 24.90 -0.14
C TRP A 243 -2.89 23.91 -0.63
N VAL A 244 -1.87 23.68 0.15
CA VAL A 244 -0.83 22.72 -0.18
C VAL A 244 -0.78 21.62 0.89
N ALA A 245 -1.11 20.40 0.50
CA ALA A 245 -0.93 19.24 1.37
C ALA A 245 0.54 18.82 1.36
N VAL A 246 1.13 18.68 2.53
CA VAL A 246 2.50 18.24 2.73
C VAL A 246 2.48 16.97 3.58
N SER A 247 2.88 15.85 2.99
CA SER A 247 3.00 14.58 3.70
C SER A 247 4.46 14.33 4.04
N MET A 248 4.83 14.62 5.29
CA MET A 248 6.12 14.27 5.85
C MET A 248 6.22 12.77 6.10
N SER A 249 7.45 12.23 6.17
CA SER A 249 7.70 10.83 6.51
C SER A 249 8.67 10.74 7.68
N ASP A 250 8.23 10.14 8.79
CA ASP A 250 9.11 9.86 9.93
C ASP A 250 10.25 8.90 9.55
N LEU A 251 10.00 7.97 8.63
CA LEU A 251 11.06 7.11 8.12
C LEU A 251 12.10 7.89 7.31
N ALA A 252 11.68 8.85 6.46
CA ALA A 252 12.61 9.69 5.71
C ALA A 252 13.41 10.60 6.65
N LEU A 253 12.79 11.12 7.71
CA LEU A 253 13.43 11.88 8.77
C LEU A 253 14.56 11.06 9.42
N ARG A 254 14.27 9.85 9.88
CA ARG A 254 15.26 8.97 10.54
C ARG A 254 16.39 8.53 9.61
N LEU A 255 16.10 8.29 8.32
CA LEU A 255 17.12 7.96 7.34
C LEU A 255 18.07 9.12 7.05
N SER A 256 17.68 10.36 7.33
CA SER A 256 18.50 11.54 7.19
C SER A 256 19.23 11.92 8.49
N GLU A 257 18.98 11.24 9.61
CA GLU A 257 19.73 11.40 10.87
C GLU A 257 21.20 10.98 10.66
N GLY A 258 22.13 11.78 11.15
CA GLY A 258 23.57 11.54 10.99
C GLY A 258 24.21 12.20 9.76
N THR A 259 23.46 12.89 8.91
CA THR A 259 24.04 13.85 7.97
C THR A 259 24.37 15.17 8.71
N PRO A 260 25.44 15.92 8.31
CA PRO A 260 25.89 17.13 9.03
C PRO A 260 24.81 18.22 9.17
N ARG A 261 23.79 18.19 8.33
CA ARG A 261 22.52 18.92 8.43
C ARG A 261 21.42 17.97 7.99
N ASN A 262 20.28 17.97 8.69
CA ASN A 262 19.13 17.17 8.26
C ASN A 262 18.52 17.81 7.01
N ARG A 263 19.15 17.55 5.86
CA ARG A 263 18.79 18.12 4.55
C ARG A 263 17.30 17.99 4.25
N TYR A 264 16.69 16.88 4.67
CA TYR A 264 15.26 16.67 4.45
C TYR A 264 14.40 17.72 5.15
N VAL A 265 14.64 17.96 6.44
CA VAL A 265 13.90 18.97 7.23
C VAL A 265 14.19 20.37 6.73
N ASP A 266 15.48 20.69 6.44
CA ASP A 266 15.89 22.02 5.96
C ASP A 266 15.22 22.36 4.61
N GLU A 267 15.15 21.42 3.68
CA GLU A 267 14.50 21.64 2.38
C GLU A 267 12.98 21.76 2.52
N MET A 268 12.35 20.94 3.39
CA MET A 268 10.92 21.05 3.68
C MET A 268 10.56 22.36 4.36
N ALA A 269 11.41 22.84 5.29
CA ALA A 269 11.22 24.13 5.96
C ALA A 269 11.36 25.31 4.97
N ARG A 270 12.38 25.25 4.11
CA ARG A 270 12.59 26.25 3.04
C ARG A 270 11.40 26.28 2.10
N LEU A 271 10.93 25.11 1.66
CA LEU A 271 9.74 25.02 0.80
C LEU A 271 8.52 25.61 1.49
N ALA A 272 8.25 25.27 2.74
CA ALA A 272 7.09 25.78 3.46
C ALA A 272 7.12 27.31 3.57
N GLN A 273 8.27 27.92 3.88
CA GLN A 273 8.47 29.37 3.89
C GLN A 273 8.29 29.98 2.49
N HIS A 274 8.79 29.30 1.45
CA HIS A 274 8.63 29.73 0.06
C HIS A 274 7.15 29.71 -0.36
N LEU A 275 6.42 28.65 -0.04
CA LEU A 275 4.97 28.54 -0.30
C LEU A 275 4.20 29.70 0.36
N ARG A 276 4.56 30.05 1.59
CA ARG A 276 3.94 31.17 2.27
C ARG A 276 4.30 32.52 1.67
N SER A 277 5.58 32.77 1.42
CA SER A 277 6.07 34.09 0.97
C SER A 277 5.65 34.38 -0.48
N ARG A 278 5.77 33.40 -1.38
CA ARG A 278 5.53 33.58 -2.83
C ARG A 278 4.06 33.41 -3.21
N TYR A 279 3.38 32.42 -2.61
CA TYR A 279 2.01 32.04 -2.99
C TYR A 279 0.97 32.41 -1.94
N ARG A 280 1.37 32.86 -0.74
CA ARG A 280 0.50 33.07 0.43
C ARG A 280 -0.29 31.79 0.79
N ALA A 281 0.26 30.63 0.51
CA ALA A 281 -0.38 29.36 0.72
C ALA A 281 -0.66 29.07 2.20
N SER A 282 -1.73 28.32 2.44
CA SER A 282 -1.95 27.58 3.68
C SER A 282 -1.40 26.15 3.49
N VAL A 283 -0.58 25.70 4.42
CA VAL A 283 0.10 24.41 4.39
C VAL A 283 -0.57 23.45 5.36
N PHE A 284 -0.93 22.25 4.89
CA PHE A 284 -1.52 21.20 5.71
C PHE A 284 -0.57 20.04 5.82
N LEU A 285 -0.12 19.71 7.02
CA LEU A 285 0.72 18.55 7.29
C LEU A 285 -0.16 17.33 7.46
N VAL A 286 -0.13 16.42 6.48
CA VAL A 286 -1.07 15.29 6.36
C VAL A 286 -0.33 13.96 6.59
N PRO A 287 -0.50 13.30 7.75
CA PRO A 287 0.16 12.04 8.04
C PRO A 287 -0.47 10.88 7.25
N HIS A 288 0.37 9.93 6.82
CA HIS A 288 -0.04 8.69 6.15
C HIS A 288 0.42 7.42 6.88
N GLU A 289 1.16 7.57 7.95
CA GLU A 289 1.47 6.51 8.91
C GLU A 289 1.21 7.09 10.30
N VAL A 290 0.18 6.55 10.96
CA VAL A 290 -0.30 7.00 12.27
C VAL A 290 -0.27 5.82 13.21
N ASN A 291 0.71 5.79 14.10
CA ASN A 291 0.98 4.65 14.95
C ASN A 291 0.81 4.96 16.44
N PRO A 292 0.44 3.97 17.25
CA PRO A 292 0.66 4.04 18.69
C PRO A 292 2.17 4.18 18.98
N PRO A 293 2.57 4.84 20.10
CA PRO A 293 3.98 5.14 20.40
C PRO A 293 4.93 3.94 20.40
N TYR A 294 4.42 2.73 20.66
CA TYR A 294 5.21 1.48 20.69
C TYR A 294 5.43 0.84 19.32
N TYR A 295 4.86 1.40 18.22
CA TYR A 295 4.97 0.83 16.88
C TYR A 295 6.10 1.40 16.01
N GLY A 296 6.83 2.38 16.50
CA GLY A 296 8.09 2.85 15.91
C GLY A 296 7.97 4.12 15.07
N THR A 297 7.38 4.12 13.87
CA THR A 297 7.30 5.30 12.99
C THR A 297 5.91 5.93 13.03
N ASP A 298 5.86 7.28 13.15
CA ASP A 298 4.62 8.06 13.09
C ASP A 298 4.89 9.38 12.37
N ASP A 299 4.20 9.63 11.28
CA ASP A 299 4.43 10.81 10.44
C ASP A 299 4.10 12.13 11.15
N ARG A 300 3.28 12.06 12.21
CA ARG A 300 3.02 13.23 13.07
C ARG A 300 4.29 13.74 13.76
N THR A 301 5.23 12.85 14.07
CA THR A 301 6.56 13.23 14.62
C THR A 301 7.33 14.09 13.63
N ALA A 302 7.41 13.68 12.37
CA ALA A 302 8.10 14.46 11.34
C ALA A 302 7.39 15.78 11.04
N ALA A 303 6.06 15.79 11.09
CA ALA A 303 5.26 17.00 10.97
C ALA A 303 5.51 17.98 12.13
N ASP A 304 5.63 17.48 13.36
CA ASP A 304 5.94 18.31 14.54
C ASP A 304 7.33 18.92 14.44
N VAL A 305 8.35 18.15 14.04
CA VAL A 305 9.71 18.67 13.84
C VAL A 305 9.71 19.84 12.84
N LEU A 306 8.97 19.73 11.74
CA LEU A 306 8.87 20.83 10.77
C LEU A 306 8.12 22.03 11.35
N ALA A 307 6.96 21.81 11.97
CA ALA A 307 6.13 22.89 12.50
C ALA A 307 6.83 23.64 13.64
N GLU A 308 7.49 22.92 14.55
CA GLU A 308 8.26 23.50 15.67
C GLU A 308 9.48 24.28 15.18
N GLY A 309 10.21 23.74 14.21
CA GLY A 309 11.35 24.42 13.58
C GLY A 309 10.96 25.76 12.93
N LEU A 310 9.69 25.91 12.54
CA LEU A 310 9.15 27.16 11.98
C LEU A 310 8.36 28.00 12.99
N GLY A 311 8.32 27.62 14.27
CA GLY A 311 7.60 28.33 15.32
C GLY A 311 6.08 28.17 15.28
N ARG A 312 5.57 27.07 14.72
CA ARG A 312 4.13 26.74 14.60
C ARG A 312 3.28 27.90 14.04
N PRO A 313 3.58 28.38 12.83
CA PRO A 313 2.90 29.59 12.32
C PRO A 313 1.43 29.30 11.98
N ALA A 314 0.55 30.29 12.14
CA ALA A 314 -0.90 30.15 11.94
C ALA A 314 -1.34 29.74 10.51
N TRP A 315 -0.47 29.80 9.51
CA TRP A 315 -0.75 29.37 8.15
C TRP A 315 -0.36 27.90 7.89
N MET A 316 0.17 27.20 8.90
CA MET A 316 0.54 25.80 8.85
C MET A 316 -0.36 25.00 9.82
N HIS A 317 -1.07 24.02 9.29
CA HIS A 317 -2.05 23.25 10.01
C HIS A 317 -1.61 21.78 10.06
N SER A 318 -1.41 21.24 11.25
CA SER A 318 -1.04 19.83 11.45
C SER A 318 -2.31 19.00 11.65
N ILE A 319 -2.60 18.07 10.72
CA ILE A 319 -3.65 17.08 10.89
C ILE A 319 -3.17 16.04 11.91
N ARG A 320 -3.89 15.90 13.02
CA ARG A 320 -3.50 15.08 14.16
C ARG A 320 -4.30 13.79 14.30
N GLY A 321 -5.54 13.81 13.84
CA GLY A 321 -6.48 12.70 13.95
C GLY A 321 -6.07 11.49 13.10
N ASP A 322 -6.56 10.34 13.50
CA ASP A 322 -6.40 9.08 12.76
C ASP A 322 -7.57 8.91 11.78
N TYR A 323 -7.40 9.42 10.57
CA TYR A 323 -8.42 9.35 9.51
C TYR A 323 -8.18 8.19 8.55
N GLY A 324 -9.26 7.60 8.06
CA GLY A 324 -9.21 6.55 7.06
C GLY A 324 -8.68 7.04 5.70
N PRO A 325 -8.15 6.13 4.86
CA PRO A 325 -7.47 6.51 3.62
C PRO A 325 -8.38 7.22 2.61
N SER A 326 -9.67 6.88 2.53
CA SER A 326 -10.63 7.56 1.67
C SER A 326 -10.89 9.00 2.09
N VAL A 327 -10.94 9.29 3.40
CA VAL A 327 -11.12 10.64 3.96
C VAL A 327 -9.87 11.48 3.70
N LEU A 328 -8.67 10.92 3.93
CA LEU A 328 -7.40 11.58 3.62
C LEU A 328 -7.29 11.90 2.12
N LYS A 329 -7.69 10.95 1.26
CA LYS A 329 -7.73 11.17 -0.20
C LYS A 329 -8.70 12.28 -0.57
N GLY A 330 -9.88 12.34 0.06
CA GLY A 330 -10.85 13.42 -0.14
C GLY A 330 -10.26 14.77 0.21
N PHE A 331 -9.64 14.90 1.37
CA PHE A 331 -8.98 16.13 1.81
C PHE A 331 -7.84 16.57 0.89
N ILE A 332 -6.96 15.63 0.51
CA ILE A 332 -5.88 15.88 -0.46
C ILE A 332 -6.45 16.31 -1.81
N GLY A 333 -7.57 15.73 -2.23
CA GLY A 333 -8.27 16.10 -3.47
C GLY A 333 -8.84 17.52 -3.49
N GLU A 334 -9.08 18.14 -2.32
CA GLU A 334 -9.50 19.53 -2.20
C GLU A 334 -8.31 20.52 -2.25
N CYS A 335 -7.07 20.03 -2.14
CA CYS A 335 -5.87 20.88 -2.18
C CYS A 335 -5.49 21.28 -3.62
N ASP A 336 -4.75 22.38 -3.74
CA ASP A 336 -4.30 22.94 -5.02
C ASP A 336 -3.00 22.26 -5.51
N ALA A 337 -2.17 21.77 -4.57
CA ALA A 337 -0.97 20.97 -4.82
C ALA A 337 -0.64 20.03 -3.65
N VAL A 338 0.18 19.04 -3.93
CA VAL A 338 0.68 18.07 -2.94
C VAL A 338 2.20 18.01 -2.98
N VAL A 339 2.85 17.94 -1.83
CA VAL A 339 4.25 17.57 -1.67
C VAL A 339 4.33 16.35 -0.76
N ALA A 340 4.78 15.23 -1.28
CA ALA A 340 4.65 13.97 -0.57
C ALA A 340 5.97 13.20 -0.44
N SER A 341 6.35 12.89 0.80
CA SER A 341 7.41 11.93 1.12
C SER A 341 6.87 10.50 1.35
N ARG A 342 5.54 10.35 1.39
CA ARG A 342 4.85 9.06 1.42
C ARG A 342 4.24 8.76 0.06
N MET A 343 4.54 7.56 -0.48
CA MET A 343 4.07 7.15 -1.81
C MET A 343 2.55 7.19 -1.95
N HIS A 344 1.82 6.73 -0.93
CA HIS A 344 0.37 6.69 -1.01
C HIS A 344 -0.31 8.04 -0.78
N ALA A 345 0.36 8.98 -0.09
CA ALA A 345 -0.06 10.38 -0.09
C ALA A 345 0.05 10.99 -1.49
N ALA A 346 1.15 10.67 -2.20
CA ALA A 346 1.30 11.07 -3.60
C ALA A 346 0.23 10.41 -4.48
N ILE A 347 -0.02 9.09 -4.33
CA ILE A 347 -1.07 8.40 -5.09
C ILE A 347 -2.45 9.02 -4.82
N ALA A 348 -2.75 9.42 -3.59
CA ALA A 348 -3.98 10.14 -3.27
C ALA A 348 -4.10 11.44 -4.06
N GLY A 349 -3.03 12.26 -4.12
CA GLY A 349 -2.99 13.49 -4.93
C GLY A 349 -3.09 13.21 -6.42
N LEU A 350 -2.22 12.35 -6.95
CA LEU A 350 -2.15 11.99 -8.37
C LEU A 350 -3.49 11.44 -8.88
N SER A 351 -4.10 10.52 -8.14
CA SER A 351 -5.38 9.91 -8.52
C SER A 351 -6.60 10.83 -8.34
N SER A 352 -6.44 11.92 -7.59
CA SER A 352 -7.43 12.99 -7.48
C SER A 352 -7.19 14.14 -8.48
N GLY A 353 -6.21 14.02 -9.38
CA GLY A 353 -5.87 15.05 -10.36
C GLY A 353 -5.16 16.27 -9.78
N VAL A 354 -4.60 16.15 -8.56
CA VAL A 354 -3.88 17.25 -7.91
C VAL A 354 -2.39 17.21 -8.29
N PRO A 355 -1.81 18.34 -8.77
CA PRO A 355 -0.39 18.45 -9.05
C PRO A 355 0.44 18.04 -7.85
N THR A 356 1.32 17.05 -8.02
CA THR A 356 2.04 16.40 -6.93
C THR A 356 3.54 16.40 -7.18
N LEU A 357 4.30 16.91 -6.21
CA LEU A 357 5.75 16.80 -6.13
C LEU A 357 6.13 15.69 -5.17
N LEU A 358 6.96 14.76 -5.61
CA LEU A 358 7.46 13.68 -4.80
C LEU A 358 8.80 14.01 -4.15
N VAL A 359 8.89 13.77 -2.84
CA VAL A 359 10.15 13.80 -2.09
C VAL A 359 10.59 12.35 -1.89
N SER A 360 11.54 11.93 -2.72
CA SER A 360 11.98 10.54 -2.80
C SER A 360 13.08 10.24 -1.77
N TRP A 361 12.99 9.08 -1.15
CA TRP A 361 14.03 8.44 -0.36
C TRP A 361 14.29 7.00 -0.83
N SER A 362 13.67 6.58 -1.96
CA SER A 362 13.78 5.27 -2.55
C SER A 362 13.46 5.30 -4.04
N HIS A 363 14.14 4.49 -4.84
CA HIS A 363 14.01 4.41 -6.31
C HIS A 363 12.58 4.12 -6.83
N LYS A 364 11.70 3.55 -6.01
CA LYS A 364 10.31 3.24 -6.39
C LYS A 364 9.47 4.48 -6.76
N TYR A 365 9.82 5.63 -6.19
CA TYR A 365 9.11 6.89 -6.45
C TYR A 365 9.34 7.38 -7.88
N GLN A 366 10.56 7.19 -8.38
CA GLN A 366 10.93 7.55 -9.74
C GLN A 366 10.10 6.75 -10.77
N GLY A 367 10.00 5.42 -10.59
CA GLY A 367 9.23 4.56 -11.49
C GLY A 367 7.75 4.94 -11.59
N LEU A 368 7.11 5.32 -10.49
CA LEU A 368 5.73 5.81 -10.50
C LEU A 368 5.60 7.08 -11.36
N MET A 369 6.50 8.04 -11.19
CA MET A 369 6.41 9.32 -11.90
C MET A 369 6.80 9.20 -13.37
N GLU A 370 7.70 8.29 -13.71
CA GLU A 370 8.03 7.92 -15.11
C GLU A 370 6.82 7.35 -15.84
N ASP A 371 6.07 6.43 -15.21
CA ASP A 371 4.86 5.84 -15.79
C ASP A 371 3.75 6.89 -16.08
N ILE A 372 3.77 8.00 -15.35
CA ILE A 372 2.85 9.13 -15.53
C ILE A 372 3.40 10.17 -16.53
N GLY A 373 4.72 10.17 -16.79
CA GLY A 373 5.41 11.21 -17.55
C GLY A 373 5.65 12.50 -16.75
N LEU A 374 5.88 12.35 -15.45
CA LEU A 374 6.16 13.41 -14.47
C LEU A 374 7.49 13.20 -13.74
N GLU A 375 8.46 12.56 -14.37
CA GLU A 375 9.79 12.25 -13.82
C GLU A 375 10.52 13.49 -13.28
N ASN A 376 10.24 14.67 -13.85
CA ASN A 376 10.79 15.94 -13.41
C ASN A 376 10.12 16.51 -12.13
N CYS A 377 9.11 15.83 -11.59
CA CYS A 377 8.43 16.20 -10.35
C CYS A 377 8.86 15.32 -9.18
N VAL A 378 10.12 14.85 -9.19
CA VAL A 378 10.72 14.06 -8.10
C VAL A 378 11.96 14.77 -7.59
N TRP A 379 12.00 14.99 -6.27
CA TRP A 379 13.20 15.43 -5.56
C TRP A 379 13.78 14.28 -4.76
N ASP A 380 15.03 13.91 -5.03
CA ASP A 380 15.71 12.82 -4.31
C ASP A 380 16.59 13.41 -3.20
N GLN A 381 16.26 13.13 -1.95
CA GLN A 381 16.97 13.65 -0.80
C GLN A 381 18.43 13.17 -0.69
N PHE A 382 18.78 12.05 -1.35
CA PHE A 382 20.12 11.47 -1.31
C PHE A 382 20.94 11.78 -2.57
N ALA A 383 20.33 12.35 -3.61
CA ALA A 383 21.06 12.67 -4.83
C ALA A 383 21.98 13.89 -4.62
N ALA A 384 23.26 13.70 -4.97
CA ALA A 384 24.18 14.83 -5.08
C ALA A 384 23.68 15.74 -6.22
N GLY A 385 23.40 17.01 -5.92
CA GLY A 385 22.92 17.97 -6.93
C GLY A 385 21.42 17.89 -7.23
N ALA A 386 20.60 17.34 -6.36
CA ALA A 386 19.12 17.26 -6.51
C ALA A 386 18.42 18.63 -6.73
N GLY A 387 19.15 19.74 -6.72
CA GLY A 387 18.57 21.06 -6.82
C GLY A 387 17.79 21.46 -5.55
N ARG A 388 17.06 22.55 -5.65
CA ARG A 388 16.23 23.08 -4.55
C ARG A 388 14.79 22.60 -4.72
N LEU A 389 14.18 22.20 -3.62
CA LEU A 389 12.81 21.67 -3.61
C LEU A 389 11.78 22.75 -3.97
N ASP A 390 12.00 23.99 -3.54
CA ASP A 390 11.14 25.14 -3.86
C ASP A 390 11.17 25.50 -5.36
N GLU A 391 12.32 25.39 -6.03
CA GLU A 391 12.42 25.59 -7.49
C GLU A 391 11.68 24.48 -8.29
N LEU A 392 11.72 23.24 -7.78
CA LEU A 392 10.95 22.14 -8.37
C LEU A 392 9.45 22.39 -8.22
N PHE A 393 9.03 22.90 -7.05
CA PHE A 393 7.64 23.27 -6.82
C PHE A 393 7.17 24.39 -7.75
N ASP A 394 7.99 25.43 -7.96
CA ASP A 394 7.67 26.53 -8.88
C ASP A 394 7.43 26.00 -10.31
N ARG A 395 8.28 25.12 -10.80
CA ARG A 395 8.11 24.48 -12.12
C ARG A 395 6.84 23.63 -12.20
N LEU A 396 6.50 22.88 -11.14
CA LEU A 396 5.27 22.13 -11.04
C LEU A 396 4.05 23.08 -11.07
N TRP A 397 4.11 24.15 -10.28
CA TRP A 397 3.01 25.11 -10.15
C TRP A 397 2.74 25.87 -11.45
N GLU A 398 3.76 26.28 -12.15
CA GLU A 398 3.65 26.93 -13.48
C GLU A 398 2.97 26.01 -14.50
N ARG A 399 3.27 24.72 -14.46
CA ARG A 399 2.71 23.71 -15.37
C ARG A 399 1.49 22.97 -14.83
N ARG A 400 0.92 23.40 -13.72
CA ARG A 400 -0.13 22.66 -12.99
C ARG A 400 -1.35 22.27 -13.83
N ASN A 401 -1.73 23.07 -14.80
CA ASN A 401 -2.88 22.75 -15.67
C ASN A 401 -2.56 21.59 -16.61
N LEU A 402 -1.37 21.60 -17.24
CA LEU A 402 -0.90 20.50 -18.07
C LEU A 402 -0.73 19.21 -17.24
N VAL A 403 -0.23 19.34 -16.01
CA VAL A 403 -0.12 18.20 -15.09
C VAL A 403 -1.50 17.62 -14.76
N ARG A 404 -2.51 18.46 -14.50
CA ARG A 404 -3.89 18.00 -14.25
C ARG A 404 -4.48 17.24 -15.44
N GLU A 405 -4.22 17.67 -16.66
CA GLU A 405 -4.66 16.96 -17.87
C GLU A 405 -4.01 15.58 -17.96
N ARG A 406 -2.70 15.49 -17.81
CA ARG A 406 -1.97 14.19 -17.78
C ARG A 406 -2.49 13.26 -16.69
N LEU A 407 -2.74 13.78 -15.49
CA LEU A 407 -3.25 12.98 -14.36
C LEU A 407 -4.63 12.44 -14.65
N ARG A 408 -5.50 13.22 -15.30
CA ARG A 408 -6.84 12.76 -15.71
C ARG A 408 -6.76 11.57 -16.66
N ASP A 409 -5.91 11.66 -17.68
CA ASP A 409 -5.72 10.59 -18.67
C ASP A 409 -5.10 9.35 -18.05
N TYR A 410 -4.07 9.54 -17.22
CA TYR A 410 -3.43 8.44 -16.51
C TYR A 410 -4.39 7.73 -15.56
N THR A 411 -5.14 8.48 -14.74
CA THR A 411 -6.07 7.92 -13.74
C THR A 411 -7.18 7.12 -14.43
N ALA A 412 -7.72 7.61 -15.55
CA ALA A 412 -8.70 6.86 -16.33
C ALA A 412 -8.13 5.54 -16.88
N ARG A 413 -6.88 5.56 -17.38
CA ARG A 413 -6.19 4.35 -17.84
C ARG A 413 -5.91 3.39 -16.67
N ALA A 414 -5.39 3.91 -15.56
CA ALA A 414 -5.10 3.14 -14.34
C ALA A 414 -6.36 2.44 -13.82
N GLY A 415 -7.49 3.14 -13.77
CA GLY A 415 -8.76 2.55 -13.35
C GLY A 415 -9.18 1.35 -14.22
N ARG A 416 -9.05 1.45 -15.56
CA ARG A 416 -9.33 0.32 -16.46
C ARG A 416 -8.38 -0.87 -16.24
N GLN A 417 -7.10 -0.61 -16.03
CA GLN A 417 -6.09 -1.65 -15.77
C GLN A 417 -6.35 -2.36 -14.44
N ILE A 418 -6.69 -1.61 -13.39
CA ILE A 418 -7.03 -2.16 -12.08
C ILE A 418 -8.31 -2.99 -12.15
N ALA A 419 -9.35 -2.50 -12.82
CA ALA A 419 -10.58 -3.27 -13.04
C ALA A 419 -10.31 -4.58 -13.79
N GLY A 420 -9.48 -4.55 -14.83
CA GLY A 420 -9.04 -5.75 -15.55
C GLY A 420 -8.22 -6.72 -14.67
N MET A 421 -7.37 -6.21 -13.79
CA MET A 421 -6.67 -7.01 -12.78
C MET A 421 -7.66 -7.71 -11.85
N CYS A 422 -8.60 -6.96 -11.29
CA CYS A 422 -9.59 -7.50 -10.35
C CYS A 422 -10.49 -8.55 -11.03
N ALA A 423 -10.88 -8.35 -12.31
CA ALA A 423 -11.64 -9.32 -13.07
C ALA A 423 -10.88 -10.66 -13.25
N ARG A 424 -9.59 -10.59 -13.55
CA ARG A 424 -8.74 -11.80 -13.64
C ARG A 424 -8.57 -12.49 -12.29
N ILE A 425 -8.37 -11.74 -11.21
CA ILE A 425 -8.31 -12.30 -9.85
C ILE A 425 -9.63 -12.99 -9.53
N ALA A 426 -10.77 -12.34 -9.77
CA ALA A 426 -12.11 -12.90 -9.52
C ALA A 426 -12.37 -14.20 -10.29
N ALA A 427 -11.87 -14.28 -11.52
CA ALA A 427 -11.96 -15.50 -12.35
C ALA A 427 -11.06 -16.65 -11.85
N CYS A 428 -9.93 -16.35 -11.20
CA CYS A 428 -9.06 -17.37 -10.60
C CYS A 428 -9.59 -17.93 -9.27
N ILE A 429 -10.51 -17.23 -8.60
CA ILE A 429 -11.14 -17.71 -7.37
C ILE A 429 -12.18 -18.78 -7.74
N PRO A 430 -12.18 -19.97 -7.13
CA PRO A 430 -13.14 -21.06 -7.44
C PRO A 430 -14.59 -20.56 -7.56
N GLY A 431 -15.35 -21.10 -8.52
CA GLY A 431 -16.73 -20.66 -8.81
C GLY A 431 -16.84 -19.39 -9.67
N GLY A 432 -15.71 -18.86 -10.18
CA GLY A 432 -15.68 -17.66 -11.03
C GLY A 432 -15.72 -17.94 -12.56
N SER A 433 -15.88 -19.19 -12.98
CA SER A 433 -15.84 -19.60 -14.40
C SER A 433 -16.92 -18.96 -15.29
N ASP A 434 -18.01 -18.48 -14.71
CA ASP A 434 -19.12 -17.89 -15.47
C ASP A 434 -18.87 -16.43 -15.91
N LEU A 435 -17.79 -15.81 -15.44
CA LEU A 435 -17.43 -14.43 -15.79
C LEU A 435 -16.71 -14.31 -17.15
N GLN A 436 -16.30 -15.42 -17.76
CA GLN A 436 -15.56 -15.39 -19.03
C GLN A 436 -16.44 -15.28 -20.29
N SER A 437 -17.76 -15.39 -20.19
CA SER A 437 -18.68 -15.31 -21.35
C SER A 437 -18.95 -13.88 -21.85
N GLY A 438 -18.37 -12.84 -21.21
CA GLY A 438 -18.52 -11.43 -21.56
C GLY A 438 -17.24 -10.76 -22.10
N SER A 439 -16.31 -11.49 -22.73
CA SER A 439 -15.07 -10.90 -23.27
C SER A 439 -15.37 -10.00 -24.47
N PRO A 440 -14.93 -8.73 -24.51
CA PRO A 440 -14.98 -7.94 -25.73
C PRO A 440 -14.00 -8.54 -26.75
N ALA A 441 -14.47 -8.73 -27.95
CA ALA A 441 -13.73 -9.28 -29.09
C ALA A 441 -12.35 -8.62 -29.24
N SER A 442 -11.35 -9.48 -29.39
CA SER A 442 -10.00 -9.10 -29.83
C SER A 442 -10.09 -8.31 -31.14
N PRO A 443 -9.44 -7.13 -31.32
CA PRO A 443 -9.36 -6.52 -32.62
C PRO A 443 -8.51 -7.42 -33.52
N ARG A 444 -9.12 -7.93 -34.58
CA ARG A 444 -8.41 -8.61 -35.69
C ARG A 444 -7.39 -7.61 -36.24
N ALA A 445 -6.14 -8.04 -36.33
CA ALA A 445 -5.14 -7.40 -37.14
C ALA A 445 -5.61 -7.46 -38.59
N GLU A 446 -6.02 -6.36 -39.16
CA GLU A 446 -6.10 -6.20 -40.62
C GLU A 446 -4.68 -6.06 -41.15
N ALA A 447 -4.24 -7.06 -41.86
CA ALA A 447 -3.11 -7.02 -42.75
C ALA A 447 -3.52 -6.27 -44.00
N GLY A 448 -2.77 -5.24 -44.34
CA GLY A 448 -2.81 -4.45 -45.53
C GLY A 448 -1.49 -3.68 -45.67
#